data_18faa4207ebbc313b4617e83c2bd76ec
#
_entry.id   18faa4207ebbc313b4617e83c2bd76ec
#
_cell.length_a   1.000
_cell.length_b   1.000
_cell.length_c   1.000
_cell.angle_alpha   90.00
_cell.angle_beta   90.00
_cell.angle_gamma   90.00
#
_symmetry.space_group_name_H-M   'P 1'
#
loop_
_entity.id
_entity.type
_entity.pdbx_description
1 polymer ?
#
loop_
_entity_poly.entity_id
_entity_poly.type
_entity_poly.pdbx_seq_one_letter_code
_entity_poly.pdbx_strand_id
1 'polypeptide(L)'
;MKPLIATSLVSPQRAGPGLAMPSLSLVACALMVLVAAGTALVNSYYLLLMTFAAIYMVAAMGLNLLTGYAGIVSIAHGALVCVGTYATAIASVRYGWGFWPSAVLSASVGLGFSVVLGLPALRLSSWYFVLITIAFTLAVTAMLNDLRGFTGGYGGIVGIPKPSLAGVRFDGFGLFALVGGVAALLWWVMHNLIDSRIGWALQSIREGDVRARANGVSTARLRLFAFAFSGAVAGLAGAFYASAKGVVTPEDFSFDFSIFFLFVVVLGGPARLSGPMLGVAAFYVLPELLDSLKEYRMIAYGVGLLAFSVFLPEGLAGAIARFDDRRQARRATSPAATLPRDAGAATVEPVRGMALAIRGLAKDFGGVRALDGVSLDVQPGSIHAIVGPNGSGKTTLLNMISGFYPASAGSILLDGAEVVGRGPTSIARLGVQRTFQTPKLLGELSLLENVRFGAYARERSSGLEIAFRLPRARHEAAALDAEALRLLALVGLAGRAHEHAALLPHGQQRLVEIARALIGRPKLLLLDEPAAGLSMGELDELGDLMRTIRRMGTTLIMVEHHIELVASIANTVTVLDQGRILAEGTPEQVFSSAAVVHAYTGGAR
;
A
#
# COMPACT_ATOMS: atom_id res chain seq x y z
N MET A 1 16.74 17.85 -4.83
CA MET A 1 15.50 18.24 -4.13
C MET A 1 14.94 17.02 -3.42
N LYS A 2 15.05 16.97 -2.11
CA LYS A 2 14.46 15.90 -1.28
C LYS A 2 12.93 16.02 -1.36
N PRO A 3 12.16 14.91 -1.42
CA PRO A 3 10.72 14.99 -1.40
C PRO A 3 10.24 15.53 -0.04
N LEU A 4 9.57 16.66 -0.07
CA LEU A 4 9.02 17.40 1.09
C LEU A 4 7.73 16.76 1.66
N ILE A 5 7.49 15.47 1.43
CA ILE A 5 6.31 14.73 1.92
C ILE A 5 6.77 13.44 2.59
N ALA A 6 7.56 13.53 3.63
CA ALA A 6 7.90 12.36 4.44
C ALA A 6 8.25 12.75 5.86
N THR A 7 7.31 13.30 6.61
CA THR A 7 7.39 13.28 8.09
C THR A 7 6.00 13.36 8.68
N SER A 8 5.71 12.39 9.54
CA SER A 8 4.64 12.33 10.56
C SER A 8 3.22 11.98 10.09
N LEU A 9 2.98 10.71 9.83
CA LEU A 9 1.62 10.15 9.79
C LEU A 9 1.53 9.04 10.85
N VAL A 10 1.16 9.41 12.07
CA VAL A 10 0.76 8.47 13.12
C VAL A 10 -0.77 8.44 13.14
N SER A 11 -1.37 7.33 12.76
CA SER A 11 -2.81 7.13 12.83
C SER A 11 -3.22 6.30 14.06
N PRO A 12 -4.47 6.42 14.55
CA PRO A 12 -4.88 5.93 15.88
C PRO A 12 -4.95 4.42 16.01
N GLN A 13 -4.64 3.96 17.22
CA GLN A 13 -4.82 2.59 17.68
C GLN A 13 -6.27 2.13 17.49
N ARG A 14 -6.48 0.98 16.87
CA ARG A 14 -7.72 0.22 17.00
C ARG A 14 -7.66 -0.53 18.33
N ALA A 15 -8.50 -0.11 19.27
CA ALA A 15 -8.73 -0.85 20.50
C ALA A 15 -9.23 -2.28 20.16
N GLY A 16 -8.77 -3.29 20.94
CA GLY A 16 -9.28 -4.66 20.86
C GLY A 16 -10.81 -4.74 21.04
N PRO A 17 -11.46 -5.93 20.99
CA PRO A 17 -12.92 -6.09 20.92
C PRO A 17 -13.67 -5.79 22.25
N GLY A 18 -13.31 -4.69 22.89
CA GLY A 18 -14.17 -3.99 23.84
C GLY A 18 -14.95 -2.96 23.08
N LEU A 19 -16.20 -2.65 23.46
CA LEU A 19 -17.04 -1.59 22.89
C LEU A 19 -16.24 -0.31 22.67
N ALA A 20 -15.50 -0.27 21.56
CA ALA A 20 -14.73 0.90 21.17
C ALA A 20 -15.73 1.99 20.82
N MET A 21 -15.66 3.12 21.49
CA MET A 21 -16.39 4.32 21.05
C MET A 21 -16.07 4.56 19.57
N PRO A 22 -17.08 4.81 18.73
CA PRO A 22 -16.85 5.07 17.31
C PRO A 22 -15.85 6.24 17.18
N SER A 23 -14.88 6.10 16.28
CA SER A 23 -13.92 7.17 16.02
C SER A 23 -14.67 8.48 15.70
N LEU A 24 -14.11 9.61 16.08
CA LEU A 24 -14.75 10.92 15.87
C LEU A 24 -15.10 11.13 14.39
N SER A 25 -14.32 10.53 13.47
CA SER A 25 -14.58 10.53 12.04
C SER A 25 -15.86 9.76 11.68
N LEU A 26 -16.13 8.61 12.31
CA LEU A 26 -17.36 7.84 12.13
C LEU A 26 -18.58 8.59 12.68
N VAL A 27 -18.42 9.26 13.83
CA VAL A 27 -19.48 10.10 14.40
C VAL A 27 -19.77 11.29 13.50
N ALA A 28 -18.74 11.97 12.99
CA ALA A 28 -18.88 13.07 12.04
C ALA A 28 -19.55 12.59 10.74
N CYS A 29 -19.17 11.43 10.24
CA CYS A 29 -19.80 10.81 9.09
C CYS A 29 -21.28 10.47 9.35
N ALA A 30 -21.60 9.86 10.48
CA ALA A 30 -22.99 9.53 10.85
C ALA A 30 -23.84 10.80 11.03
N LEU A 31 -23.28 11.85 11.65
CA LEU A 31 -23.96 13.14 11.81
C LEU A 31 -24.24 13.80 10.45
N MET A 32 -23.26 13.76 9.52
CA MET A 32 -23.47 14.28 8.16
C MET A 32 -24.54 13.51 7.40
N VAL A 33 -24.60 12.19 7.52
CA VAL A 33 -25.66 11.35 6.93
C VAL A 33 -27.02 11.70 7.53
N LEU A 34 -27.11 11.90 8.85
CA LEU A 34 -28.34 12.29 9.54
C LEU A 34 -28.82 13.69 9.11
N VAL A 35 -27.91 14.66 9.03
CA VAL A 35 -28.23 16.02 8.55
C VAL A 35 -28.66 15.95 7.08
N ALA A 36 -27.95 15.20 6.25
CA ALA A 36 -28.30 15.01 4.84
C ALA A 36 -29.70 14.36 4.67
N ALA A 37 -30.01 13.34 5.47
CA ALA A 37 -31.32 12.70 5.45
C ALA A 37 -32.43 13.65 5.94
N GLY A 38 -32.18 14.42 7.00
CA GLY A 38 -33.11 15.40 7.53
C GLY A 38 -33.42 16.54 6.54
N THR A 39 -32.41 17.10 5.90
CA THR A 39 -32.58 18.17 4.90
C THR A 39 -33.22 17.65 3.61
N ALA A 40 -32.94 16.41 3.23
CA ALA A 40 -33.54 15.75 2.07
C ALA A 40 -35.06 15.56 2.21
N LEU A 41 -35.57 15.42 3.43
CA LEU A 41 -37.02 15.28 3.69
C LEU A 41 -37.79 16.64 3.61
N VAL A 42 -37.07 17.76 3.65
CA VAL A 42 -37.70 19.11 3.75
C VAL A 42 -37.84 19.76 2.39
N ASN A 43 -36.91 19.55 1.42
CA ASN A 43 -36.93 20.25 0.14
C ASN A 43 -36.31 19.42 -0.99
N SER A 44 -36.94 19.37 -2.16
CA SER A 44 -36.46 18.66 -3.37
C SER A 44 -35.09 19.14 -3.85
N TYR A 45 -34.73 20.42 -3.63
CA TYR A 45 -33.38 20.94 -3.97
C TYR A 45 -32.29 20.28 -3.12
N TYR A 46 -32.48 20.24 -1.81
CA TYR A 46 -31.49 19.59 -0.93
C TYR A 46 -31.41 18.08 -1.15
N LEU A 47 -32.53 17.45 -1.51
CA LEU A 47 -32.53 16.04 -1.88
C LEU A 47 -31.67 15.78 -3.12
N LEU A 48 -31.77 16.62 -4.14
CA LEU A 48 -30.95 16.53 -5.35
C LEU A 48 -29.46 16.81 -5.03
N LEU A 49 -29.19 17.84 -4.22
CA LEU A 49 -27.84 18.18 -3.76
C LEU A 49 -27.17 16.97 -3.07
N MET A 50 -27.88 16.33 -2.14
CA MET A 50 -27.37 15.17 -1.41
C MET A 50 -27.21 13.92 -2.31
N THR A 51 -28.05 13.80 -3.34
CA THR A 51 -27.90 12.72 -4.35
C THR A 51 -26.59 12.91 -5.12
N PHE A 52 -26.28 14.12 -5.58
CA PHE A 52 -25.00 14.43 -6.22
C PHE A 52 -23.81 14.28 -5.25
N ALA A 53 -23.95 14.70 -4.00
CA ALA A 53 -22.92 14.48 -2.97
C ALA A 53 -22.61 12.98 -2.80
N ALA A 54 -23.62 12.11 -2.76
CA ALA A 54 -23.42 10.67 -2.69
C ALA A 54 -22.75 10.11 -3.97
N ILE A 55 -23.11 10.60 -5.17
CA ILE A 55 -22.46 10.23 -6.44
C ILE A 55 -20.99 10.64 -6.43
N TYR A 56 -20.69 11.87 -6.02
CA TYR A 56 -19.31 12.37 -5.95
C TYR A 56 -18.49 11.64 -4.88
N MET A 57 -19.11 11.22 -3.77
CA MET A 57 -18.48 10.37 -2.78
C MET A 57 -18.10 9.01 -3.37
N VAL A 58 -19.00 8.37 -4.15
CA VAL A 58 -18.69 7.11 -4.87
C VAL A 58 -17.48 7.30 -5.78
N ALA A 59 -17.49 8.35 -6.63
CA ALA A 59 -16.36 8.63 -7.51
C ALA A 59 -15.06 8.88 -6.72
N ALA A 60 -15.10 9.74 -5.71
CA ALA A 60 -13.94 10.09 -4.89
C ALA A 60 -13.36 8.89 -4.12
N MET A 61 -14.18 7.90 -3.72
CA MET A 61 -13.70 6.65 -3.12
C MET A 61 -12.79 5.89 -4.09
N GLY A 62 -13.17 5.80 -5.39
CA GLY A 62 -12.34 5.18 -6.42
C GLY A 62 -11.00 5.89 -6.58
N LEU A 63 -10.99 7.22 -6.63
CA LEU A 63 -9.77 8.01 -6.72
C LEU A 63 -8.91 7.89 -5.45
N ASN A 64 -9.53 7.81 -4.27
CA ASN A 64 -8.80 7.65 -3.01
C ASN A 64 -8.03 6.33 -2.93
N LEU A 65 -8.56 5.23 -3.51
CA LEU A 65 -7.79 3.99 -3.62
C LEU A 65 -6.54 4.19 -4.48
N LEU A 66 -6.67 4.88 -5.61
CA LEU A 66 -5.58 5.11 -6.55
C LEU A 66 -4.57 6.15 -6.01
N THR A 67 -5.05 7.33 -5.64
CA THR A 67 -4.18 8.45 -5.23
C THR A 67 -3.80 8.36 -3.76
N GLY A 68 -4.75 8.03 -2.89
CA GLY A 68 -4.51 7.94 -1.45
C GLY A 68 -3.68 6.71 -1.09
N TYR A 69 -4.17 5.52 -1.38
CA TYR A 69 -3.55 4.26 -0.94
C TYR A 69 -2.42 3.79 -1.85
N ALA A 70 -2.56 3.86 -3.18
CA ALA A 70 -1.49 3.45 -4.09
C ALA A 70 -0.45 4.56 -4.38
N GLY A 71 -0.70 5.80 -3.97
CA GLY A 71 0.21 6.93 -4.15
C GLY A 71 0.35 7.43 -5.60
N ILE A 72 -0.62 7.12 -6.47
CA ILE A 72 -0.58 7.49 -7.88
C ILE A 72 -1.51 8.68 -8.12
N VAL A 73 -0.95 9.88 -8.26
CA VAL A 73 -1.72 11.09 -8.51
C VAL A 73 -2.27 11.09 -9.94
N SER A 74 -3.60 11.19 -10.08
CA SER A 74 -4.30 11.23 -11.37
C SER A 74 -5.31 12.38 -11.42
N ILE A 75 -5.25 13.17 -12.49
CA ILE A 75 -6.21 14.25 -12.77
C ILE A 75 -7.30 13.78 -13.76
N ALA A 76 -7.21 12.54 -14.27
CA ALA A 76 -8.14 12.00 -15.25
C ALA A 76 -9.50 11.57 -14.66
N HIS A 77 -9.72 11.68 -13.35
CA HIS A 77 -10.87 11.02 -12.70
C HIS A 77 -12.21 11.60 -13.14
N GLY A 78 -12.31 12.91 -13.29
CA GLY A 78 -13.50 13.56 -13.84
C GLY A 78 -13.80 13.13 -15.28
N ALA A 79 -12.75 12.95 -16.10
CA ALA A 79 -12.90 12.43 -17.46
C ALA A 79 -13.36 10.96 -17.47
N LEU A 80 -12.94 10.14 -16.51
CA LEU A 80 -13.44 8.76 -16.37
C LEU A 80 -14.94 8.73 -15.97
N VAL A 81 -15.36 9.62 -15.06
CA VAL A 81 -16.78 9.80 -14.75
C VAL A 81 -17.54 10.25 -15.99
N CYS A 82 -17.00 11.20 -16.75
CA CYS A 82 -17.56 11.68 -18.00
C CYS A 82 -17.78 10.54 -19.02
N VAL A 83 -16.75 9.76 -19.28
CA VAL A 83 -16.83 8.61 -20.22
C VAL A 83 -17.93 7.62 -19.77
N GLY A 84 -18.01 7.32 -18.46
CA GLY A 84 -19.08 6.50 -17.90
C GLY A 84 -20.46 7.13 -18.07
N THR A 85 -20.59 8.43 -17.85
CA THR A 85 -21.83 9.18 -18.03
C THR A 85 -22.34 9.08 -19.47
N TYR A 86 -21.46 9.36 -20.43
CA TYR A 86 -21.82 9.26 -21.84
C TYR A 86 -22.10 7.82 -22.29
N ALA A 87 -21.38 6.82 -21.75
CA ALA A 87 -21.69 5.42 -22.02
C ALA A 87 -23.12 5.05 -21.60
N THR A 88 -23.56 5.49 -20.40
CA THR A 88 -24.95 5.31 -19.96
C THR A 88 -25.94 6.11 -20.83
N ALA A 89 -25.65 7.37 -21.10
CA ALA A 89 -26.54 8.23 -21.90
C ALA A 89 -26.76 7.68 -23.31
N ILE A 90 -25.69 7.28 -23.98
CA ILE A 90 -25.76 6.69 -25.33
C ILE A 90 -26.50 5.34 -25.29
N ALA A 91 -26.16 4.43 -24.37
CA ALA A 91 -26.77 3.12 -24.27
C ALA A 91 -28.26 3.22 -23.99
N SER A 92 -28.68 4.11 -23.09
CA SER A 92 -30.08 4.24 -22.69
C SER A 92 -30.93 5.00 -23.72
N VAL A 93 -30.47 6.13 -24.25
CA VAL A 93 -31.29 6.98 -25.14
C VAL A 93 -31.26 6.48 -26.57
N ARG A 94 -30.12 6.02 -27.10
CA ARG A 94 -30.03 5.60 -28.50
C ARG A 94 -30.36 4.13 -28.74
N TYR A 95 -29.93 3.28 -27.79
CA TYR A 95 -30.11 1.83 -27.91
C TYR A 95 -31.26 1.30 -27.05
N GLY A 96 -31.93 2.16 -26.28
CA GLY A 96 -33.06 1.78 -25.44
C GLY A 96 -32.73 0.84 -24.27
N TRP A 97 -31.46 0.78 -23.87
CA TRP A 97 -31.06 -0.11 -22.77
C TRP A 97 -31.61 0.42 -21.43
N GLY A 98 -32.01 -0.52 -20.57
CA GLY A 98 -32.37 -0.18 -19.21
C GLY A 98 -31.16 0.36 -18.41
N PHE A 99 -31.44 0.97 -17.27
CA PHE A 99 -30.37 1.55 -16.42
C PHE A 99 -29.28 0.53 -16.02
N TRP A 100 -29.66 -0.65 -15.55
CA TRP A 100 -28.71 -1.62 -15.00
C TRP A 100 -27.68 -2.13 -16.01
N PRO A 101 -28.06 -2.58 -17.22
CA PRO A 101 -27.08 -2.93 -18.24
C PRO A 101 -26.23 -1.73 -18.67
N SER A 102 -26.80 -0.52 -18.74
CA SER A 102 -26.04 0.70 -19.04
C SER A 102 -25.03 1.05 -17.96
N ALA A 103 -25.36 0.85 -16.69
CA ALA A 103 -24.45 1.06 -15.57
C ALA A 103 -23.27 0.05 -15.57
N VAL A 104 -23.55 -1.22 -15.91
CA VAL A 104 -22.49 -2.23 -16.08
C VAL A 104 -21.58 -1.86 -17.25
N LEU A 105 -22.14 -1.41 -18.38
CA LEU A 105 -21.36 -0.91 -19.51
C LEU A 105 -20.48 0.27 -19.08
N SER A 106 -21.03 1.24 -18.36
CA SER A 106 -20.30 2.43 -17.89
C SER A 106 -19.15 2.08 -16.96
N ALA A 107 -19.37 1.16 -16.02
CA ALA A 107 -18.33 0.65 -15.15
C ALA A 107 -17.22 -0.07 -15.96
N SER A 108 -17.62 -0.86 -16.97
CA SER A 108 -16.69 -1.59 -17.84
C SER A 108 -15.88 -0.66 -18.74
N VAL A 109 -16.50 0.37 -19.30
CA VAL A 109 -15.83 1.39 -20.14
C VAL A 109 -14.89 2.22 -19.28
N GLY A 110 -15.31 2.68 -18.10
CA GLY A 110 -14.46 3.39 -17.13
C GLY A 110 -13.25 2.55 -16.71
N LEU A 111 -13.45 1.25 -16.42
CA LEU A 111 -12.40 0.28 -16.15
C LEU A 111 -11.41 0.19 -17.31
N GLY A 112 -11.92 0.02 -18.55
CA GLY A 112 -11.08 -0.13 -19.74
C GLY A 112 -10.19 1.08 -19.99
N PHE A 113 -10.76 2.29 -19.99
CA PHE A 113 -9.99 3.54 -20.14
C PHE A 113 -8.98 3.74 -19.00
N SER A 114 -9.36 3.43 -17.78
CA SER A 114 -8.47 3.56 -16.63
C SER A 114 -7.29 2.57 -16.69
N VAL A 115 -7.51 1.33 -17.13
CA VAL A 115 -6.44 0.34 -17.35
C VAL A 115 -5.50 0.80 -18.46
N VAL A 116 -6.04 1.32 -19.57
CA VAL A 116 -5.22 1.87 -20.67
C VAL A 116 -4.34 3.02 -20.16
N LEU A 117 -4.89 3.93 -19.36
CA LEU A 117 -4.13 4.99 -18.69
C LEU A 117 -3.11 4.44 -17.69
N GLY A 118 -3.41 3.33 -17.03
CA GLY A 118 -2.52 2.70 -16.05
C GLY A 118 -1.28 2.06 -16.67
N LEU A 119 -1.31 1.64 -17.95
CA LEU A 119 -0.16 1.02 -18.62
C LEU A 119 1.08 1.93 -18.68
N PRO A 120 0.99 3.20 -19.11
CA PRO A 120 2.11 4.15 -19.04
C PRO A 120 2.61 4.39 -17.61
N ALA A 121 1.70 4.41 -16.60
CA ALA A 121 2.06 4.62 -15.20
C ALA A 121 3.01 3.56 -14.64
N LEU A 122 3.09 2.37 -15.26
CA LEU A 122 4.03 1.32 -14.85
C LEU A 122 5.49 1.63 -15.23
N ARG A 123 5.73 2.52 -16.20
CA ARG A 123 7.05 2.81 -16.76
C ARG A 123 7.52 4.24 -16.55
N LEU A 124 6.58 5.17 -16.35
CA LEU A 124 6.86 6.59 -16.24
C LEU A 124 7.03 7.03 -14.79
N SER A 125 7.82 8.09 -14.59
CA SER A 125 7.86 8.75 -13.28
C SER A 125 6.53 9.48 -13.00
N SER A 126 6.23 9.71 -11.72
CA SER A 126 4.97 10.31 -11.27
C SER A 126 4.62 11.61 -11.99
N TRP A 127 5.59 12.48 -12.27
CA TRP A 127 5.36 13.76 -12.93
C TRP A 127 4.89 13.62 -14.39
N TYR A 128 5.53 12.76 -15.18
CA TYR A 128 5.11 12.50 -16.56
C TYR A 128 3.73 11.85 -16.62
N PHE A 129 3.40 11.02 -15.62
CA PHE A 129 2.09 10.41 -15.56
C PHE A 129 0.98 11.44 -15.30
N VAL A 130 1.21 12.43 -14.41
CA VAL A 130 0.26 13.53 -14.19
C VAL A 130 -0.01 14.30 -15.49
N LEU A 131 1.02 14.60 -16.29
CA LEU A 131 0.84 15.27 -17.59
C LEU A 131 -0.02 14.44 -18.56
N ILE A 132 0.17 13.11 -18.61
CA ILE A 132 -0.67 12.23 -19.43
C ILE A 132 -2.12 12.27 -18.97
N THR A 133 -2.38 12.29 -17.67
CA THR A 133 -3.75 12.35 -17.15
C THR A 133 -4.43 13.70 -17.45
N ILE A 134 -3.68 14.80 -17.46
CA ILE A 134 -4.17 16.11 -17.92
C ILE A 134 -4.50 16.06 -19.43
N ALA A 135 -3.57 15.57 -20.24
CA ALA A 135 -3.78 15.45 -21.68
C ALA A 135 -4.99 14.58 -22.02
N PHE A 136 -5.17 13.46 -21.30
CA PHE A 136 -6.34 12.60 -21.45
C PHE A 136 -7.64 13.34 -21.12
N THR A 137 -7.66 14.11 -20.02
CA THR A 137 -8.85 14.88 -19.62
C THR A 137 -9.24 15.89 -20.71
N LEU A 138 -8.27 16.62 -21.25
CA LEU A 138 -8.51 17.59 -22.31
C LEU A 138 -8.93 16.90 -23.63
N ALA A 139 -8.31 15.77 -23.95
CA ALA A 139 -8.67 15.00 -25.14
C ALA A 139 -10.09 14.45 -25.09
N VAL A 140 -10.54 13.90 -23.95
CA VAL A 140 -11.91 13.41 -23.76
C VAL A 140 -12.92 14.54 -23.98
N THR A 141 -12.69 15.70 -23.37
CA THR A 141 -13.59 16.85 -23.53
C THR A 141 -13.66 17.34 -24.99
N ALA A 142 -12.52 17.40 -25.67
CA ALA A 142 -12.47 17.77 -27.10
C ALA A 142 -13.20 16.75 -27.98
N MET A 143 -12.93 15.44 -27.77
CA MET A 143 -13.61 14.37 -28.52
C MET A 143 -15.14 14.40 -28.35
N LEU A 144 -15.63 14.73 -27.16
CA LEU A 144 -17.08 14.82 -26.93
C LEU A 144 -17.71 15.95 -27.75
N ASN A 145 -17.03 17.05 -27.94
CA ASN A 145 -17.50 18.16 -28.77
C ASN A 145 -17.47 17.84 -30.27
N ASP A 146 -16.45 17.08 -30.72
CA ASP A 146 -16.26 16.76 -32.13
C ASP A 146 -17.13 15.60 -32.61
N LEU A 147 -17.35 14.59 -31.78
CA LEU A 147 -18.18 13.41 -32.07
C LEU A 147 -19.69 13.72 -32.00
N ARG A 148 -20.13 14.84 -32.55
CA ARG A 148 -21.53 15.34 -32.50
C ARG A 148 -22.57 14.27 -32.84
N GLY A 149 -22.25 13.40 -33.81
CA GLY A 149 -23.09 12.27 -34.21
C GLY A 149 -23.40 11.31 -33.07
N PHE A 150 -22.53 11.13 -32.10
CA PHE A 150 -22.68 10.20 -30.97
C PHE A 150 -23.05 10.90 -29.65
N THR A 151 -22.47 12.04 -29.38
CA THR A 151 -22.56 12.74 -28.10
C THR A 151 -23.64 13.83 -28.05
N GLY A 152 -24.20 14.19 -29.22
CA GLY A 152 -25.06 15.36 -29.35
C GLY A 152 -24.30 16.69 -29.39
N GLY A 153 -22.96 16.68 -29.33
CA GLY A 153 -22.13 17.87 -29.30
C GLY A 153 -22.49 18.80 -28.15
N TYR A 154 -22.48 20.11 -28.39
CA TYR A 154 -22.84 21.12 -27.37
C TYR A 154 -24.27 20.98 -26.84
N GLY A 155 -25.22 20.42 -27.61
CA GLY A 155 -26.59 20.17 -27.17
C GLY A 155 -26.74 19.03 -26.16
N GLY A 156 -25.74 18.17 -26.12
CA GLY A 156 -25.71 17.01 -25.22
C GLY A 156 -26.76 15.94 -25.54
N ILE A 157 -26.99 15.05 -24.58
CA ILE A 157 -27.99 13.99 -24.64
C ILE A 157 -29.05 14.25 -23.59
N VAL A 158 -30.31 14.33 -24.02
CA VAL A 158 -31.49 14.61 -23.19
C VAL A 158 -32.34 13.36 -23.06
N GLY A 159 -33.13 13.26 -21.98
CA GLY A 159 -34.10 12.19 -21.80
C GLY A 159 -33.50 10.91 -21.25
N ILE A 160 -32.42 10.98 -20.48
CA ILE A 160 -31.81 9.83 -19.85
C ILE A 160 -32.74 9.26 -18.78
N PRO A 161 -33.10 7.97 -18.86
CA PRO A 161 -34.07 7.38 -17.96
C PRO A 161 -33.47 7.23 -16.54
N LYS A 162 -34.34 7.38 -15.54
CA LYS A 162 -34.02 7.10 -14.16
C LYS A 162 -33.95 5.59 -13.91
N PRO A 163 -33.18 5.15 -12.90
CA PRO A 163 -33.13 3.74 -12.53
C PRO A 163 -34.52 3.18 -12.24
N SER A 164 -34.79 1.96 -12.72
CA SER A 164 -36.00 1.23 -12.40
C SER A 164 -35.68 -0.23 -12.11
N LEU A 165 -36.41 -0.85 -11.19
CA LEU A 165 -36.32 -2.27 -10.86
C LEU A 165 -37.74 -2.83 -10.71
N ALA A 166 -38.04 -3.91 -11.42
CA ALA A 166 -39.37 -4.57 -11.39
C ALA A 166 -40.57 -3.60 -11.58
N GLY A 167 -40.43 -2.60 -12.48
CA GLY A 167 -41.45 -1.60 -12.76
C GLY A 167 -41.49 -0.40 -11.81
N VAL A 168 -40.79 -0.44 -10.70
CA VAL A 168 -40.67 0.69 -9.75
C VAL A 168 -39.56 1.61 -10.22
N ARG A 169 -39.87 2.90 -10.46
CA ARG A 169 -38.87 3.94 -10.77
C ARG A 169 -38.30 4.52 -9.47
N PHE A 170 -36.99 4.72 -9.46
CA PHE A 170 -36.30 5.39 -8.34
C PHE A 170 -36.21 6.88 -8.64
N ASP A 171 -37.15 7.64 -8.08
CA ASP A 171 -37.23 9.10 -8.18
C ASP A 171 -36.98 9.73 -6.81
N GLY A 172 -36.53 10.97 -6.81
CA GLY A 172 -36.35 11.76 -5.60
C GLY A 172 -35.65 10.98 -4.49
N PHE A 173 -36.35 10.72 -3.38
CA PHE A 173 -35.80 9.98 -2.25
C PHE A 173 -35.38 8.54 -2.61
N GLY A 174 -36.09 7.89 -3.53
CA GLY A 174 -35.73 6.55 -3.99
C GLY A 174 -34.36 6.53 -4.68
N LEU A 175 -34.04 7.52 -5.52
CA LEU A 175 -32.75 7.64 -6.17
C LEU A 175 -31.64 7.96 -5.14
N PHE A 176 -31.89 8.88 -4.21
CA PHE A 176 -30.96 9.17 -3.10
C PHE A 176 -30.65 7.93 -2.28
N ALA A 177 -31.67 7.17 -1.89
CA ALA A 177 -31.51 5.95 -1.10
C ALA A 177 -30.72 4.88 -1.88
N LEU A 178 -30.97 4.73 -3.19
CA LEU A 178 -30.25 3.79 -4.06
C LEU A 178 -28.77 4.15 -4.15
N VAL A 179 -28.45 5.42 -4.46
CA VAL A 179 -27.05 5.88 -4.57
C VAL A 179 -26.36 5.82 -3.21
N GLY A 180 -27.05 6.21 -2.14
CA GLY A 180 -26.55 6.08 -0.77
C GLY A 180 -26.26 4.65 -0.38
N GLY A 181 -27.11 3.71 -0.76
CA GLY A 181 -26.90 2.27 -0.57
C GLY A 181 -25.67 1.76 -1.33
N VAL A 182 -25.47 2.19 -2.58
CA VAL A 182 -24.27 1.87 -3.36
C VAL A 182 -23.01 2.47 -2.72
N ALA A 183 -23.08 3.71 -2.27
CA ALA A 183 -21.97 4.36 -1.56
C ALA A 183 -21.62 3.62 -0.26
N ALA A 184 -22.61 3.21 0.52
CA ALA A 184 -22.41 2.42 1.74
C ALA A 184 -21.81 1.03 1.45
N LEU A 185 -22.29 0.35 0.42
CA LEU A 185 -21.74 -0.93 -0.04
C LEU A 185 -20.28 -0.77 -0.48
N LEU A 186 -19.99 0.25 -1.28
CA LEU A 186 -18.63 0.53 -1.74
C LEU A 186 -17.72 0.88 -0.57
N TRP A 187 -18.20 1.67 0.39
CA TRP A 187 -17.46 1.99 1.61
C TRP A 187 -17.11 0.72 2.40
N TRP A 188 -18.08 -0.21 2.54
CA TRP A 188 -17.84 -1.49 3.21
C TRP A 188 -16.83 -2.37 2.46
N VAL A 189 -16.94 -2.46 1.13
CA VAL A 189 -15.98 -3.18 0.27
C VAL A 189 -14.58 -2.56 0.40
N MET A 190 -14.49 -1.23 0.32
CA MET A 190 -13.22 -0.50 0.49
C MET A 190 -12.60 -0.73 1.87
N HIS A 191 -13.40 -0.69 2.93
CA HIS A 191 -12.95 -0.99 4.28
C HIS A 191 -12.32 -2.38 4.36
N ASN A 192 -12.98 -3.40 3.80
CA ASN A 192 -12.46 -4.76 3.80
C ASN A 192 -11.17 -4.90 2.97
N LEU A 193 -11.08 -4.22 1.82
CA LEU A 193 -9.88 -4.23 0.97
C LEU A 193 -8.70 -3.53 1.65
N ILE A 194 -8.94 -2.39 2.30
CA ILE A 194 -7.89 -1.58 2.94
C ILE A 194 -7.33 -2.28 4.17
N ASP A 195 -8.19 -2.92 4.97
CA ASP A 195 -7.79 -3.67 6.17
C ASP A 195 -7.28 -5.08 5.86
N SER A 196 -6.82 -5.31 4.63
CA SER A 196 -6.31 -6.60 4.17
C SER A 196 -4.92 -6.46 3.56
N ARG A 197 -4.33 -7.60 3.21
CA ARG A 197 -3.05 -7.64 2.48
C ARG A 197 -3.03 -6.75 1.23
N ILE A 198 -4.18 -6.56 0.54
CA ILE A 198 -4.26 -5.73 -0.67
C ILE A 198 -4.03 -4.26 -0.31
N GLY A 199 -4.70 -3.76 0.73
CA GLY A 199 -4.53 -2.39 1.21
C GLY A 199 -3.12 -2.13 1.74
N TRP A 200 -2.56 -3.05 2.54
CA TRP A 200 -1.18 -2.94 3.03
C TRP A 200 -0.15 -2.98 1.90
N ALA A 201 -0.39 -3.81 0.88
CA ALA A 201 0.47 -3.86 -0.30
C ALA A 201 0.40 -2.56 -1.13
N LEU A 202 -0.78 -1.94 -1.27
CA LEU A 202 -0.93 -0.62 -1.90
C LEU A 202 -0.15 0.45 -1.12
N GLN A 203 -0.30 0.50 0.21
CA GLN A 203 0.46 1.41 1.07
C GLN A 203 1.97 1.16 0.96
N SER A 204 2.39 -0.12 0.92
CA SER A 204 3.79 -0.47 0.72
C SER A 204 4.36 0.04 -0.61
N ILE A 205 3.57 0.02 -1.69
CA ILE A 205 3.96 0.59 -3.00
C ILE A 205 4.08 2.11 -2.91
N ARG A 206 3.15 2.77 -2.21
CA ARG A 206 3.18 4.23 -1.99
C ARG A 206 4.46 4.68 -1.27
N GLU A 207 4.92 3.90 -0.29
CA GLU A 207 6.13 4.21 0.48
C GLU A 207 7.43 3.74 -0.19
N GLY A 208 7.35 2.87 -1.20
CA GLY A 208 8.48 2.43 -2.01
C GLY A 208 8.40 1.00 -2.54
N ASP A 209 8.63 0.84 -3.82
CA ASP A 209 8.55 -0.44 -4.55
C ASP A 209 9.45 -1.55 -3.99
N VAL A 210 10.62 -1.19 -3.44
CA VAL A 210 11.61 -2.14 -2.89
C VAL A 210 10.99 -2.96 -1.77
N ARG A 211 10.28 -2.29 -0.83
CA ARG A 211 9.60 -2.91 0.31
C ARG A 211 8.52 -3.90 -0.15
N ALA A 212 7.68 -3.47 -1.09
CA ALA A 212 6.61 -4.30 -1.62
C ALA A 212 7.16 -5.56 -2.32
N ARG A 213 8.16 -5.40 -3.19
CA ARG A 213 8.76 -6.49 -3.97
C ARG A 213 9.47 -7.51 -3.09
N ALA A 214 10.12 -7.08 -2.00
CA ALA A 214 10.78 -7.98 -1.05
C ALA A 214 9.81 -8.94 -0.36
N ASN A 215 8.53 -8.54 -0.18
CA ASN A 215 7.47 -9.36 0.37
C ASN A 215 6.68 -10.14 -0.70
N GLY A 216 7.18 -10.23 -1.94
CA GLY A 216 6.55 -10.99 -3.03
C GLY A 216 5.37 -10.29 -3.71
N VAL A 217 5.17 -8.98 -3.46
CA VAL A 217 4.11 -8.18 -4.09
C VAL A 217 4.46 -7.86 -5.53
N SER A 218 3.55 -8.18 -6.45
CA SER A 218 3.64 -7.75 -7.85
C SER A 218 3.13 -6.32 -8.00
N THR A 219 4.04 -5.35 -7.93
CA THR A 219 3.70 -3.92 -7.94
C THR A 219 2.93 -3.51 -9.21
N ALA A 220 3.29 -4.06 -10.38
CA ALA A 220 2.60 -3.77 -11.63
C ALA A 220 1.15 -4.25 -11.62
N ARG A 221 0.90 -5.50 -11.18
CA ARG A 221 -0.47 -6.04 -11.12
C ARG A 221 -1.34 -5.27 -10.13
N LEU A 222 -0.78 -4.88 -9.00
CA LEU A 222 -1.52 -4.18 -7.96
C LEU A 222 -1.81 -2.73 -8.35
N ARG A 223 -0.88 -2.06 -9.05
CA ARG A 223 -1.14 -0.75 -9.66
C ARG A 223 -2.26 -0.83 -10.71
N LEU A 224 -2.21 -1.81 -11.61
CA LEU A 224 -3.30 -2.01 -12.59
C LEU A 224 -4.64 -2.33 -11.93
N PHE A 225 -4.65 -3.10 -10.83
CA PHE A 225 -5.85 -3.34 -10.05
C PHE A 225 -6.41 -2.02 -9.48
N ALA A 226 -5.56 -1.15 -8.92
CA ALA A 226 -6.00 0.15 -8.40
C ALA A 226 -6.59 1.03 -9.51
N PHE A 227 -5.99 1.05 -10.72
CA PHE A 227 -6.56 1.73 -11.89
C PHE A 227 -7.90 1.13 -12.30
N ALA A 228 -7.98 -0.19 -12.47
CA ALA A 228 -9.19 -0.89 -12.88
C ALA A 228 -10.34 -0.62 -11.91
N PHE A 229 -10.09 -0.73 -10.61
CA PHE A 229 -11.07 -0.46 -9.57
C PHE A 229 -11.51 1.01 -9.58
N SER A 230 -10.56 1.95 -9.60
CA SER A 230 -10.83 3.38 -9.66
C SER A 230 -11.68 3.74 -10.88
N GLY A 231 -11.33 3.22 -12.06
CA GLY A 231 -12.07 3.47 -13.29
C GLY A 231 -13.46 2.86 -13.31
N ALA A 232 -13.62 1.64 -12.79
CA ALA A 232 -14.94 0.99 -12.69
C ALA A 232 -15.88 1.78 -11.77
N VAL A 233 -15.37 2.25 -10.64
CA VAL A 233 -16.13 3.07 -9.68
C VAL A 233 -16.47 4.43 -10.27
N ALA A 234 -15.53 5.07 -10.98
CA ALA A 234 -15.78 6.33 -11.70
C ALA A 234 -16.86 6.16 -12.79
N GLY A 235 -16.78 5.10 -13.58
CA GLY A 235 -17.79 4.78 -14.58
C GLY A 235 -19.18 4.53 -13.97
N LEU A 236 -19.24 3.80 -12.87
CA LEU A 236 -20.48 3.57 -12.12
C LEU A 236 -21.07 4.88 -11.57
N ALA A 237 -20.24 5.75 -11.00
CA ALA A 237 -20.65 7.09 -10.55
C ALA A 237 -21.20 7.91 -11.73
N GLY A 238 -20.57 7.80 -12.91
CA GLY A 238 -21.04 8.42 -14.15
C GLY A 238 -22.42 7.94 -14.58
N ALA A 239 -22.74 6.66 -14.42
CA ALA A 239 -24.08 6.14 -14.71
C ALA A 239 -25.16 6.76 -13.82
N PHE A 240 -24.88 6.88 -12.51
CA PHE A 240 -25.80 7.55 -11.58
C PHE A 240 -25.89 9.06 -11.85
N TYR A 241 -24.77 9.70 -12.22
CA TYR A 241 -24.76 11.12 -12.60
C TYR A 241 -25.67 11.39 -13.79
N ALA A 242 -25.55 10.57 -14.85
CA ALA A 242 -26.40 10.67 -16.04
C ALA A 242 -27.89 10.60 -15.70
N SER A 243 -28.27 9.61 -14.89
CA SER A 243 -29.66 9.39 -14.49
C SER A 243 -30.19 10.44 -13.50
N ALA A 244 -29.36 10.95 -12.61
CA ALA A 244 -29.74 11.97 -11.65
C ALA A 244 -29.99 13.32 -12.34
N LYS A 245 -29.16 13.68 -13.33
CA LYS A 245 -29.25 14.93 -14.07
C LYS A 245 -30.29 14.89 -15.19
N GLY A 246 -30.45 13.73 -15.87
CA GLY A 246 -31.41 13.54 -16.97
C GLY A 246 -30.99 14.20 -18.29
N VAL A 247 -30.05 15.13 -18.26
CA VAL A 247 -29.43 15.81 -19.42
C VAL A 247 -27.92 15.88 -19.18
N VAL A 248 -27.11 15.53 -20.16
CA VAL A 248 -25.66 15.52 -20.07
C VAL A 248 -25.05 16.30 -21.22
N THR A 249 -24.23 17.31 -20.90
CA THR A 249 -23.50 18.14 -21.86
C THR A 249 -21.98 17.99 -21.67
N PRO A 250 -21.14 18.24 -22.69
CA PRO A 250 -19.70 18.23 -22.53
C PRO A 250 -19.18 19.26 -21.51
N GLU A 251 -19.89 20.38 -21.34
CA GLU A 251 -19.54 21.45 -20.40
C GLU A 251 -19.60 21.01 -18.93
N ASP A 252 -20.39 19.99 -18.61
CA ASP A 252 -20.48 19.40 -17.27
C ASP A 252 -19.16 18.80 -16.79
N PHE A 253 -18.28 18.45 -17.73
CA PHE A 253 -17.05 17.72 -17.49
C PHE A 253 -15.83 18.56 -17.89
N SER A 254 -15.83 19.82 -17.46
CA SER A 254 -14.68 20.71 -17.61
C SER A 254 -13.45 20.17 -16.87
N PHE A 255 -12.29 20.71 -17.17
CA PHE A 255 -11.05 20.41 -16.44
C PHE A 255 -11.20 20.62 -14.92
N ASP A 256 -11.95 21.65 -14.52
CA ASP A 256 -12.24 21.94 -13.11
C ASP A 256 -12.96 20.81 -12.39
N PHE A 257 -13.81 20.06 -13.09
CA PHE A 257 -14.49 18.88 -12.54
C PHE A 257 -13.50 17.75 -12.18
N SER A 258 -12.44 17.61 -12.95
CA SER A 258 -11.37 16.65 -12.63
C SER A 258 -10.52 17.12 -11.44
N ILE A 259 -10.21 18.41 -11.39
CA ILE A 259 -9.48 19.02 -10.26
C ILE A 259 -10.30 18.93 -8.97
N PHE A 260 -11.61 19.13 -9.04
CA PHE A 260 -12.52 18.99 -7.91
C PHE A 260 -12.36 17.64 -7.20
N PHE A 261 -12.34 16.52 -7.93
CA PHE A 261 -12.14 15.20 -7.32
C PHE A 261 -10.77 15.06 -6.66
N LEU A 262 -9.73 15.63 -7.26
CA LEU A 262 -8.41 15.63 -6.64
C LEU A 262 -8.43 16.40 -5.31
N PHE A 263 -9.07 17.57 -5.27
CA PHE A 263 -9.23 18.35 -4.04
C PHE A 263 -10.03 17.60 -2.98
N VAL A 264 -11.14 16.99 -3.35
CA VAL A 264 -11.96 16.18 -2.43
C VAL A 264 -11.12 15.10 -1.76
N VAL A 265 -10.26 14.40 -2.51
CA VAL A 265 -9.42 13.33 -1.94
C VAL A 265 -8.26 13.88 -1.13
N VAL A 266 -7.51 14.86 -1.66
CA VAL A 266 -6.31 15.39 -1.01
C VAL A 266 -6.65 16.16 0.27
N LEU A 267 -7.65 17.04 0.20
CA LEU A 267 -8.03 17.90 1.33
C LEU A 267 -8.98 17.17 2.30
N GLY A 268 -9.77 16.21 1.80
CA GLY A 268 -10.58 15.33 2.65
C GLY A 268 -9.73 14.42 3.53
N GLY A 269 -8.58 14.00 3.03
CA GLY A 269 -7.61 13.13 3.70
C GLY A 269 -7.26 11.88 2.89
N PRO A 270 -6.12 11.91 2.18
CA PRO A 270 -5.69 10.79 1.34
C PRO A 270 -5.35 9.57 2.21
N ALA A 271 -5.59 8.36 1.67
CA ALA A 271 -5.41 7.09 2.37
C ALA A 271 -6.24 6.93 3.66
N ARG A 272 -7.31 7.69 3.80
CA ARG A 272 -8.30 7.55 4.89
C ARG A 272 -9.67 7.27 4.30
N LEU A 273 -10.37 6.29 4.87
CA LEU A 273 -11.67 5.87 4.35
C LEU A 273 -12.74 6.95 4.48
N SER A 274 -12.67 7.78 5.54
CA SER A 274 -13.55 8.94 5.75
C SER A 274 -13.18 10.17 4.90
N GLY A 275 -11.99 10.17 4.27
CA GLY A 275 -11.49 11.30 3.49
C GLY A 275 -12.44 11.77 2.39
N PRO A 276 -12.87 10.89 1.46
CA PRO A 276 -13.79 11.26 0.38
C PRO A 276 -15.09 11.88 0.88
N MET A 277 -15.64 11.38 1.97
CA MET A 277 -16.88 11.91 2.56
C MET A 277 -16.69 13.30 3.14
N LEU A 278 -15.63 13.51 3.94
CA LEU A 278 -15.30 14.82 4.50
C LEU A 278 -14.94 15.82 3.40
N GLY A 279 -14.25 15.37 2.35
CA GLY A 279 -13.92 16.20 1.20
C GLY A 279 -15.15 16.66 0.42
N VAL A 280 -16.09 15.76 0.11
CA VAL A 280 -17.36 16.12 -0.55
C VAL A 280 -18.18 17.06 0.34
N ALA A 281 -18.26 16.78 1.62
CA ALA A 281 -18.97 17.67 2.56
C ALA A 281 -18.38 19.08 2.58
N ALA A 282 -17.06 19.21 2.62
CA ALA A 282 -16.37 20.50 2.70
C ALA A 282 -16.37 21.27 1.37
N PHE A 283 -16.21 20.58 0.23
CA PHE A 283 -15.99 21.23 -1.08
C PHE A 283 -17.18 21.22 -2.03
N TYR A 284 -18.21 20.43 -1.73
CA TYR A 284 -19.44 20.43 -2.51
C TYR A 284 -20.65 20.88 -1.69
N VAL A 285 -20.90 20.23 -0.52
CA VAL A 285 -22.12 20.51 0.26
C VAL A 285 -22.03 21.87 0.96
N LEU A 286 -20.94 22.16 1.64
CA LEU A 286 -20.79 23.39 2.42
C LEU A 286 -20.88 24.67 1.56
N PRO A 287 -20.23 24.79 0.39
CA PRO A 287 -20.38 25.97 -0.48
C PRO A 287 -21.80 26.17 -1.02
N GLU A 288 -22.55 25.07 -1.26
CA GLU A 288 -23.93 25.13 -1.73
C GLU A 288 -24.91 25.51 -0.62
N LEU A 289 -24.59 25.22 0.64
CA LEU A 289 -25.36 25.68 1.80
C LEU A 289 -25.10 27.16 2.15
N LEU A 290 -23.93 27.68 1.76
CA LEU A 290 -23.51 29.06 1.99
C LEU A 290 -23.61 29.83 0.68
N ASP A 291 -24.81 30.38 0.39
CA ASP A 291 -25.10 31.12 -0.85
C ASP A 291 -24.07 32.21 -1.17
N SER A 292 -23.59 32.92 -0.14
CA SER A 292 -22.57 33.97 -0.25
C SER A 292 -21.21 33.48 -0.76
N LEU A 293 -20.93 32.18 -0.71
CA LEU A 293 -19.66 31.60 -1.20
C LEU A 293 -19.73 31.09 -2.65
N LYS A 294 -20.92 31.05 -3.27
CA LYS A 294 -21.06 30.51 -4.63
C LYS A 294 -20.26 31.30 -5.67
N GLU A 295 -20.26 32.65 -5.55
CA GLU A 295 -19.52 33.54 -6.47
C GLU A 295 -18.00 33.43 -6.28
N TYR A 296 -17.55 33.12 -5.08
CA TYR A 296 -16.13 33.04 -4.71
C TYR A 296 -15.56 31.60 -4.73
N ARG A 297 -16.33 30.64 -5.26
CA ARG A 297 -15.99 29.19 -5.21
C ARG A 297 -14.55 28.90 -5.68
N MET A 298 -14.11 29.49 -6.80
CA MET A 298 -12.75 29.29 -7.33
C MET A 298 -11.68 29.86 -6.41
N ILE A 299 -11.92 31.05 -5.84
CA ILE A 299 -11.01 31.67 -4.88
C ILE A 299 -10.96 30.85 -3.60
N ALA A 300 -12.12 30.40 -3.11
CA ALA A 300 -12.23 29.55 -1.92
C ALA A 300 -11.49 28.22 -2.10
N TYR A 301 -11.55 27.62 -3.31
CA TYR A 301 -10.79 26.42 -3.63
C TYR A 301 -9.28 26.68 -3.64
N GLY A 302 -8.81 27.77 -4.26
CA GLY A 302 -7.39 28.13 -4.31
C GLY A 302 -6.83 28.45 -2.91
N VAL A 303 -7.52 29.29 -2.15
CA VAL A 303 -7.14 29.64 -0.77
C VAL A 303 -7.25 28.42 0.14
N GLY A 304 -8.31 27.63 -0.01
CA GLY A 304 -8.49 26.38 0.73
C GLY A 304 -7.31 25.42 0.48
N LEU A 305 -6.94 25.20 -0.78
CA LEU A 305 -5.81 24.34 -1.14
C LEU A 305 -4.50 24.78 -0.46
N LEU A 306 -4.20 26.09 -0.53
CA LEU A 306 -3.00 26.64 0.10
C LEU A 306 -3.04 26.49 1.63
N ALA A 307 -4.15 26.89 2.24
CA ALA A 307 -4.33 26.77 3.69
C ALA A 307 -4.25 25.33 4.18
N PHE A 308 -4.94 24.41 3.51
CA PHE A 308 -4.92 22.99 3.87
C PHE A 308 -3.54 22.36 3.63
N SER A 309 -2.83 22.70 2.55
CA SER A 309 -1.48 22.16 2.29
C SER A 309 -0.48 22.58 3.36
N VAL A 310 -0.63 23.77 3.94
CA VAL A 310 0.25 24.30 4.98
C VAL A 310 -0.16 23.83 6.37
N PHE A 311 -1.46 23.94 6.71
CA PHE A 311 -1.95 23.71 8.08
C PHE A 311 -2.44 22.29 8.33
N LEU A 312 -2.89 21.57 7.28
CA LEU A 312 -3.49 20.25 7.37
C LEU A 312 -2.91 19.29 6.29
N PRO A 313 -1.61 19.01 6.32
CA PRO A 313 -0.97 18.17 5.31
C PRO A 313 -1.55 16.74 5.20
N GLU A 314 -2.25 16.27 6.24
CA GLU A 314 -2.96 14.99 6.28
C GLU A 314 -4.44 15.10 5.91
N GLY A 315 -4.89 16.29 5.50
CA GLY A 315 -6.29 16.60 5.22
C GLY A 315 -7.19 16.62 6.46
N LEU A 316 -8.48 16.86 6.24
CA LEU A 316 -9.50 16.96 7.31
C LEU A 316 -9.57 15.66 8.14
N ALA A 317 -9.61 14.50 7.49
CA ALA A 317 -9.66 13.22 8.19
C ALA A 317 -8.42 12.97 9.05
N GLY A 318 -7.24 13.44 8.62
CA GLY A 318 -6.01 13.37 9.39
C GLY A 318 -6.02 14.26 10.62
N ALA A 319 -6.51 15.49 10.49
CA ALA A 319 -6.65 16.42 11.61
C ALA A 319 -7.59 15.86 12.70
N ILE A 320 -8.75 15.32 12.28
CA ILE A 320 -9.71 14.69 13.19
C ILE A 320 -9.08 13.50 13.90
N ALA A 321 -8.35 12.64 13.19
CA ALA A 321 -7.69 11.50 13.77
C ALA A 321 -6.63 11.90 14.80
N ARG A 322 -5.77 12.87 14.50
CA ARG A 322 -4.79 13.39 15.48
C ARG A 322 -5.44 13.93 16.75
N PHE A 323 -6.61 14.53 16.63
CA PHE A 323 -7.35 15.01 17.79
C PHE A 323 -7.89 13.85 18.64
N ASP A 324 -8.35 12.78 17.98
CA ASP A 324 -8.84 11.56 18.63
C ASP A 324 -7.70 10.82 19.36
N ASP A 325 -6.51 10.73 18.73
CA ASP A 325 -5.31 10.14 19.31
C ASP A 325 -4.84 10.85 20.58
N ARG A 326 -4.81 12.18 20.54
CA ARG A 326 -4.46 13.00 21.71
C ARG A 326 -5.45 12.79 22.86
N ARG A 327 -6.71 12.55 22.54
CA ARG A 327 -7.77 12.28 23.51
C ARG A 327 -7.63 10.89 24.13
N GLN A 328 -7.27 9.90 23.31
CA GLN A 328 -7.04 8.52 23.76
C GLN A 328 -5.73 8.40 24.56
N ALA A 329 -4.65 9.03 24.12
CA ALA A 329 -3.38 9.07 24.85
C ALA A 329 -3.51 9.67 26.26
N ARG A 330 -4.37 10.68 26.44
CA ARG A 330 -4.68 11.25 27.77
C ARG A 330 -5.49 10.33 28.67
N ARG A 331 -6.14 9.30 28.10
CA ARG A 331 -6.93 8.29 28.84
C ARG A 331 -6.17 7.00 29.11
N ALA A 332 -5.16 6.71 28.31
CA ALA A 332 -4.32 5.51 28.42
C ALA A 332 -3.21 5.69 29.45
N THR A 333 -3.56 5.92 30.73
CA THR A 333 -2.65 5.82 31.88
C THR A 333 -2.77 4.43 32.53
N SER A 334 -2.80 3.36 31.73
CA SER A 334 -2.68 1.99 32.28
C SER A 334 -1.33 1.41 31.88
N PRO A 335 -0.55 0.87 32.84
CA PRO A 335 0.70 0.23 32.51
C PRO A 335 0.45 -0.95 31.60
N ALA A 336 1.27 -1.10 30.57
CA ALA A 336 1.25 -2.24 29.66
C ALA A 336 1.28 -3.52 30.51
N ALA A 337 0.25 -4.37 30.33
CA ALA A 337 0.24 -5.68 30.95
C ALA A 337 1.45 -6.46 30.42
N THR A 338 2.44 -6.66 31.26
CA THR A 338 3.55 -7.58 31.01
C THR A 338 2.94 -9.00 30.92
N LEU A 339 2.75 -9.47 29.70
CA LEU A 339 2.43 -10.88 29.47
C LEU A 339 3.66 -11.72 29.89
N PRO A 340 3.46 -12.88 30.51
CA PRO A 340 4.54 -13.72 31.00
C PRO A 340 5.49 -14.09 29.86
N ARG A 341 6.80 -14.03 30.12
CA ARG A 341 7.90 -14.49 29.25
C ARG A 341 7.82 -16.01 28.92
N ASP A 342 6.94 -16.73 29.58
CA ASP A 342 6.72 -18.18 29.45
C ASP A 342 5.56 -18.56 28.51
N ALA A 343 5.28 -17.79 27.47
CA ALA A 343 4.47 -18.31 26.37
C ALA A 343 5.33 -19.39 25.68
N GLY A 344 5.10 -20.64 26.10
CA GLY A 344 5.85 -21.84 25.77
C GLY A 344 6.25 -21.87 24.29
N ALA A 345 7.43 -22.42 24.03
CA ALA A 345 8.08 -22.54 22.73
C ALA A 345 7.05 -22.76 21.63
N ALA A 346 6.70 -21.66 20.96
CA ALA A 346 5.74 -21.69 19.87
C ALA A 346 6.31 -22.62 18.82
N THR A 347 5.71 -23.80 18.66
CA THR A 347 6.06 -24.74 17.60
C THR A 347 5.72 -24.11 16.26
N VAL A 348 6.66 -23.31 15.75
CA VAL A 348 6.63 -22.91 14.35
C VAL A 348 6.97 -24.15 13.55
N GLU A 349 6.14 -24.51 12.58
CA GLU A 349 6.39 -25.69 11.74
C GLU A 349 7.79 -25.62 11.12
N PRO A 350 8.60 -26.71 11.23
CA PRO A 350 9.95 -26.73 10.72
C PRO A 350 9.94 -26.52 9.19
N VAL A 351 10.85 -25.68 8.71
CA VAL A 351 11.02 -25.39 7.29
C VAL A 351 12.24 -26.16 6.78
N ARG A 352 12.19 -26.69 5.56
CA ARG A 352 13.38 -27.24 4.91
C ARG A 352 14.21 -26.08 4.36
N GLY A 353 15.39 -25.84 4.91
CA GLY A 353 16.33 -24.83 4.45
C GLY A 353 16.72 -25.03 2.97
N MET A 354 17.08 -23.93 2.34
CA MET A 354 17.46 -23.88 0.93
C MET A 354 18.99 -23.80 0.80
N ALA A 355 19.55 -24.57 -0.13
CA ALA A 355 20.94 -24.43 -0.53
C ALA A 355 21.09 -23.23 -1.46
N LEU A 356 22.19 -22.48 -1.29
CA LEU A 356 22.61 -21.43 -2.23
C LEU A 356 23.98 -21.79 -2.79
N ALA A 357 24.13 -21.78 -4.12
CA ALA A 357 25.42 -21.87 -4.78
C ALA A 357 25.60 -20.68 -5.73
N ILE A 358 26.73 -20.00 -5.61
CA ILE A 358 27.12 -18.87 -6.45
C ILE A 358 28.39 -19.26 -7.21
N ARG A 359 28.42 -18.98 -8.53
CA ARG A 359 29.53 -19.35 -9.40
C ARG A 359 29.96 -18.16 -10.25
N GLY A 360 31.19 -17.68 -10.04
CA GLY A 360 31.83 -16.63 -10.82
C GLY A 360 31.03 -15.33 -10.91
N LEU A 361 30.31 -14.96 -9.83
CA LEU A 361 29.38 -13.83 -9.85
C LEU A 361 30.11 -12.50 -9.97
N ALA A 362 29.77 -11.71 -10.98
CA ALA A 362 30.32 -10.38 -11.20
C ALA A 362 29.22 -9.32 -11.37
N LYS A 363 29.52 -8.10 -10.91
CA LYS A 363 28.64 -6.95 -11.07
C LYS A 363 29.41 -5.69 -11.37
N ASP A 364 29.11 -5.09 -12.52
CA ASP A 364 29.65 -3.83 -12.96
C ASP A 364 28.58 -2.71 -12.89
N PHE A 365 28.97 -1.54 -12.38
CA PHE A 365 28.15 -0.32 -12.34
C PHE A 365 28.92 0.80 -13.03
N GLY A 366 28.66 1.06 -14.32
CA GLY A 366 29.18 2.24 -15.01
C GLY A 366 30.69 2.46 -14.90
N GLY A 367 31.49 1.38 -14.93
CA GLY A 367 32.94 1.42 -14.80
C GLY A 367 33.51 1.00 -13.45
N VAL A 368 32.66 0.85 -12.41
CA VAL A 368 33.08 0.31 -11.10
C VAL A 368 32.66 -1.15 -11.00
N ARG A 369 33.62 -2.05 -10.83
CA ARG A 369 33.38 -3.48 -10.60
C ARG A 369 33.14 -3.72 -9.10
N ALA A 370 31.87 -3.86 -8.72
CA ALA A 370 31.45 -4.04 -7.35
C ALA A 370 31.60 -5.48 -6.84
N LEU A 371 31.50 -6.47 -7.74
CA LEU A 371 31.81 -7.87 -7.49
C LEU A 371 32.60 -8.42 -8.68
N ASP A 372 33.65 -9.23 -8.39
CA ASP A 372 34.58 -9.76 -9.38
C ASP A 372 34.83 -11.26 -9.15
N GLY A 373 34.01 -12.09 -9.79
CA GLY A 373 34.19 -13.54 -9.82
C GLY A 373 33.87 -14.26 -8.50
N VAL A 374 32.96 -13.73 -7.68
CA VAL A 374 32.57 -14.32 -6.39
C VAL A 374 31.94 -15.70 -6.58
N SER A 375 32.49 -16.72 -5.87
CA SER A 375 31.94 -18.09 -5.85
C SER A 375 31.86 -18.56 -4.40
N LEU A 376 30.68 -18.95 -3.93
CA LEU A 376 30.47 -19.47 -2.56
C LEU A 376 29.32 -20.47 -2.52
N ASP A 377 29.34 -21.35 -1.51
CA ASP A 377 28.33 -22.36 -1.24
C ASP A 377 27.77 -22.23 0.17
N VAL A 378 26.46 -22.16 0.30
CA VAL A 378 25.77 -22.09 1.59
C VAL A 378 24.94 -23.36 1.81
N GLN A 379 25.22 -24.05 2.89
CA GLN A 379 24.55 -25.30 3.23
C GLN A 379 23.13 -25.05 3.79
N PRO A 380 22.16 -25.91 3.47
CA PRO A 380 20.81 -25.79 4.04
C PRO A 380 20.83 -25.85 5.57
N GLY A 381 20.03 -24.97 6.21
CA GLY A 381 19.91 -24.93 7.67
C GLY A 381 21.17 -24.46 8.42
N SER A 382 22.11 -23.80 7.73
CA SER A 382 23.28 -23.18 8.32
C SER A 382 23.12 -21.65 8.48
N ILE A 383 23.98 -21.06 9.30
CA ILE A 383 24.21 -19.61 9.39
C ILE A 383 25.51 -19.30 8.69
N HIS A 384 25.45 -18.60 7.57
CA HIS A 384 26.59 -18.13 6.79
C HIS A 384 26.75 -16.63 6.96
N ALA A 385 27.87 -16.19 7.51
CA ALA A 385 28.16 -14.76 7.68
C ALA A 385 29.04 -14.23 6.55
N ILE A 386 28.70 -13.06 6.03
CA ILE A 386 29.47 -12.33 5.03
C ILE A 386 30.01 -11.07 5.73
N VAL A 387 31.30 -10.97 5.86
CA VAL A 387 32.00 -9.88 6.54
C VAL A 387 32.98 -9.17 5.59
N GLY A 388 33.50 -8.01 5.97
CA GLY A 388 34.47 -7.28 5.16
C GLY A 388 34.35 -5.76 5.35
N PRO A 389 35.31 -4.97 4.88
CA PRO A 389 35.30 -3.52 5.00
C PRO A 389 34.16 -2.87 4.22
N ASN A 390 33.90 -1.58 4.50
CA ASN A 390 32.90 -0.82 3.75
C ASN A 390 33.30 -0.72 2.28
N GLY A 391 32.32 -0.89 1.37
CA GLY A 391 32.58 -0.89 -0.08
C GLY A 391 33.08 -2.23 -0.65
N SER A 392 33.25 -3.30 0.16
CA SER A 392 33.72 -4.60 -0.33
C SER A 392 32.72 -5.39 -1.21
N GLY A 393 31.47 -4.91 -1.36
CA GLY A 393 30.46 -5.54 -2.21
C GLY A 393 29.38 -6.33 -1.49
N LYS A 394 29.36 -6.42 -0.15
CA LYS A 394 28.40 -7.22 0.66
C LYS A 394 26.93 -6.95 0.33
N THR A 395 26.51 -5.69 0.42
CA THR A 395 25.13 -5.30 0.10
C THR A 395 24.79 -5.52 -1.37
N THR A 396 25.78 -5.38 -2.29
CA THR A 396 25.61 -5.71 -3.70
C THR A 396 25.32 -7.19 -3.88
N LEU A 397 26.07 -8.05 -3.18
CA LEU A 397 25.85 -9.50 -3.19
C LEU A 397 24.44 -9.87 -2.71
N LEU A 398 23.99 -9.31 -1.56
CA LEU A 398 22.62 -9.51 -1.07
C LEU A 398 21.56 -9.00 -2.06
N ASN A 399 21.80 -7.86 -2.72
CA ASN A 399 20.90 -7.31 -3.73
C ASN A 399 20.78 -8.24 -4.95
N MET A 400 21.87 -8.93 -5.33
CA MET A 400 21.85 -9.87 -6.44
C MET A 400 21.16 -11.18 -6.06
N ILE A 401 21.42 -11.75 -4.88
CA ILE A 401 20.75 -12.95 -4.37
C ILE A 401 19.23 -12.71 -4.27
N SER A 402 18.83 -11.53 -3.80
CA SER A 402 17.42 -11.15 -3.69
C SER A 402 16.79 -10.61 -4.99
N GLY A 403 17.53 -10.55 -6.11
CA GLY A 403 17.04 -10.18 -7.44
C GLY A 403 16.79 -8.69 -7.66
N PHE A 404 17.28 -7.82 -6.77
CA PHE A 404 17.20 -6.37 -6.98
C PHE A 404 18.20 -5.87 -8.03
N TYR A 405 19.36 -6.53 -8.14
CA TYR A 405 20.36 -6.22 -9.17
C TYR A 405 20.57 -7.45 -10.07
N PRO A 406 20.50 -7.29 -11.40
CA PRO A 406 20.89 -8.35 -12.32
C PRO A 406 22.41 -8.54 -12.29
N ALA A 407 22.87 -9.77 -12.44
CA ALA A 407 24.28 -10.10 -12.60
C ALA A 407 24.81 -9.55 -13.94
N SER A 408 26.07 -9.12 -13.94
CA SER A 408 26.81 -8.84 -15.19
C SER A 408 27.41 -10.10 -15.77
N ALA A 409 27.84 -11.06 -14.91
CA ALA A 409 28.30 -12.39 -15.28
C ALA A 409 28.14 -13.35 -14.09
N GLY A 410 28.26 -14.65 -14.35
CA GLY A 410 28.16 -15.72 -13.36
C GLY A 410 26.72 -16.20 -13.14
N SER A 411 26.54 -17.11 -12.19
CA SER A 411 25.26 -17.75 -11.89
C SER A 411 24.95 -17.79 -10.40
N ILE A 412 23.67 -17.81 -10.06
CA ILE A 412 23.12 -18.00 -8.70
C ILE A 412 22.11 -19.13 -8.75
N LEU A 413 22.35 -20.18 -8.00
CA LEU A 413 21.48 -21.34 -7.93
C LEU A 413 20.87 -21.46 -6.52
N LEU A 414 19.55 -21.60 -6.47
CA LEU A 414 18.78 -21.89 -5.26
C LEU A 414 18.23 -23.31 -5.36
N ASP A 415 18.62 -24.20 -4.46
CA ASP A 415 18.33 -25.66 -4.54
C ASP A 415 18.63 -26.25 -5.94
N GLY A 416 19.73 -25.80 -6.58
CA GLY A 416 20.13 -26.22 -7.92
C GLY A 416 19.40 -25.51 -9.09
N ALA A 417 18.41 -24.69 -8.82
CA ALA A 417 17.68 -23.94 -9.85
C ALA A 417 18.30 -22.55 -10.10
N GLU A 418 18.62 -22.22 -11.35
CA GLU A 418 19.16 -20.91 -11.75
C GLU A 418 18.13 -19.80 -11.54
N VAL A 419 18.57 -18.72 -10.88
CA VAL A 419 17.69 -17.57 -10.55
C VAL A 419 18.19 -16.22 -11.08
N VAL A 420 19.33 -16.18 -11.76
CA VAL A 420 19.83 -14.94 -12.41
C VAL A 420 18.78 -14.41 -13.37
N GLY A 421 18.55 -13.07 -13.32
CA GLY A 421 17.53 -12.40 -14.15
C GLY A 421 16.09 -12.49 -13.61
N ARG A 422 15.85 -13.28 -12.55
CA ARG A 422 14.54 -13.26 -11.87
C ARG A 422 14.45 -12.01 -10.97
N GLY A 423 13.32 -11.32 -11.07
CA GLY A 423 13.08 -10.14 -10.22
C GLY A 423 12.76 -10.52 -8.76
N PRO A 424 12.87 -9.53 -7.83
CA PRO A 424 12.78 -9.77 -6.39
C PRO A 424 11.44 -10.40 -5.95
N THR A 425 10.33 -10.04 -6.58
CA THR A 425 9.02 -10.65 -6.32
C THR A 425 9.01 -12.16 -6.60
N SER A 426 9.70 -12.61 -7.66
CA SER A 426 9.79 -14.02 -8.01
C SER A 426 10.66 -14.77 -7.01
N ILE A 427 11.78 -14.18 -6.61
CA ILE A 427 12.72 -14.75 -5.64
C ILE A 427 12.07 -14.86 -4.25
N ALA A 428 11.34 -13.82 -3.82
CA ALA A 428 10.59 -13.86 -2.56
C ALA A 428 9.56 -15.02 -2.53
N ARG A 429 8.88 -15.29 -3.66
CA ARG A 429 7.93 -16.39 -3.79
C ARG A 429 8.56 -17.78 -3.80
N LEU A 430 9.86 -17.90 -4.10
CA LEU A 430 10.62 -19.16 -3.95
C LEU A 430 10.94 -19.47 -2.48
N GLY A 431 10.71 -18.52 -1.56
CA GLY A 431 10.98 -18.66 -0.13
C GLY A 431 12.25 -17.95 0.32
N VAL A 432 12.76 -16.98 -0.45
CA VAL A 432 13.84 -16.09 -0.01
C VAL A 432 13.23 -14.83 0.58
N GLN A 433 13.48 -14.57 1.85
CA GLN A 433 13.07 -13.32 2.50
C GLN A 433 14.31 -12.49 2.86
N ARG A 434 14.12 -11.18 2.97
CA ARG A 434 15.21 -10.26 3.26
C ARG A 434 14.78 -9.15 4.23
N THR A 435 15.64 -8.84 5.20
CA THR A 435 15.60 -7.59 5.96
C THR A 435 16.52 -6.54 5.32
N PHE A 436 16.33 -5.28 5.65
CA PHE A 436 17.12 -4.17 5.11
C PHE A 436 17.92 -3.50 6.22
N GLN A 437 19.02 -2.86 5.88
CA GLN A 437 19.87 -2.13 6.82
C GLN A 437 19.09 -1.10 7.66
N THR A 438 18.15 -0.38 7.04
CA THR A 438 17.16 0.43 7.75
C THR A 438 15.81 -0.30 7.73
N PRO A 439 15.16 -0.56 8.88
CA PRO A 439 13.88 -1.24 8.92
C PRO A 439 12.85 -0.59 7.99
N LYS A 440 12.23 -1.41 7.16
CA LYS A 440 11.25 -0.99 6.16
C LYS A 440 9.82 -1.33 6.61
N LEU A 441 9.46 -0.99 7.85
CA LEU A 441 8.11 -1.18 8.37
C LEU A 441 7.14 -0.13 7.80
N LEU A 442 5.87 -0.50 7.73
CA LEU A 442 4.78 0.44 7.43
C LEU A 442 4.40 1.13 8.74
N GLY A 443 4.81 2.39 8.88
CA GLY A 443 4.70 3.12 10.15
C GLY A 443 3.26 3.30 10.63
N GLU A 444 2.32 3.41 9.71
CA GLU A 444 0.88 3.58 9.98
C GLU A 444 0.18 2.28 10.43
N LEU A 445 0.82 1.12 10.19
CA LEU A 445 0.28 -0.18 10.59
C LEU A 445 0.74 -0.56 12.00
N SER A 446 -0.09 -1.35 12.69
CA SER A 446 0.28 -2.00 13.94
C SER A 446 1.40 -3.02 13.73
N LEU A 447 2.05 -3.47 14.82
CA LEU A 447 3.07 -4.53 14.74
C LEU A 447 2.47 -5.82 14.17
N LEU A 448 1.25 -6.17 14.58
CA LEU A 448 0.53 -7.34 14.10
C LEU A 448 0.32 -7.27 12.58
N GLU A 449 -0.17 -6.15 12.07
CA GLU A 449 -0.39 -5.95 10.64
C GLU A 449 0.91 -5.93 9.84
N ASN A 450 1.98 -5.33 10.37
CA ASN A 450 3.31 -5.36 9.77
C ASN A 450 3.85 -6.80 9.64
N VAL A 451 3.77 -7.59 10.71
CA VAL A 451 4.19 -8.99 10.66
C VAL A 451 3.34 -9.77 9.68
N ARG A 452 2.01 -9.65 9.77
CA ARG A 452 1.07 -10.32 8.88
C ARG A 452 1.30 -9.98 7.40
N PHE A 453 1.68 -8.74 7.07
CA PHE A 453 2.03 -8.34 5.71
C PHE A 453 3.14 -9.20 5.10
N GLY A 454 4.07 -9.73 5.90
CA GLY A 454 5.10 -10.67 5.44
C GLY A 454 4.56 -11.98 4.87
N ALA A 455 3.32 -12.36 5.22
CA ALA A 455 2.64 -13.54 4.65
C ALA A 455 2.00 -13.28 3.27
N TYR A 456 2.13 -12.09 2.69
CA TYR A 456 1.46 -11.69 1.44
C TYR A 456 1.57 -12.75 0.32
N ALA A 457 2.75 -13.35 0.14
CA ALA A 457 2.98 -14.35 -0.90
C ALA A 457 2.32 -15.71 -0.60
N ARG A 458 1.99 -16.00 0.67
CA ARG A 458 1.38 -17.25 1.15
C ARG A 458 -0.14 -17.23 1.11
N GLU A 459 -0.74 -16.05 1.32
CA GLU A 459 -2.20 -15.90 1.31
C GLU A 459 -2.80 -16.27 -0.05
N ARG A 460 -3.85 -17.08 -0.04
CA ARG A 460 -4.50 -17.64 -1.23
C ARG A 460 -5.87 -17.04 -1.52
N SER A 461 -6.49 -16.35 -0.57
CA SER A 461 -7.79 -15.71 -0.74
C SER A 461 -7.76 -14.70 -1.89
N SER A 462 -8.76 -14.75 -2.76
CA SER A 462 -8.90 -13.81 -3.88
C SER A 462 -9.33 -12.42 -3.40
N GLY A 463 -9.14 -11.40 -4.26
CA GLY A 463 -9.59 -10.04 -3.94
C GLY A 463 -11.09 -9.94 -3.68
N LEU A 464 -11.91 -10.75 -4.37
CA LEU A 464 -13.37 -10.80 -4.14
C LEU A 464 -13.70 -11.45 -2.79
N GLU A 465 -13.03 -12.56 -2.43
CA GLU A 465 -13.23 -13.19 -1.13
C GLU A 465 -12.89 -12.24 0.02
N ILE A 466 -11.85 -11.43 -0.15
CA ILE A 466 -11.44 -10.39 0.81
C ILE A 466 -12.48 -9.26 0.86
N ALA A 467 -12.87 -8.71 -0.31
CA ALA A 467 -13.80 -7.60 -0.43
C ALA A 467 -15.15 -7.89 0.25
N PHE A 468 -15.64 -9.12 0.09
CA PHE A 468 -16.93 -9.55 0.66
C PHE A 468 -16.80 -10.33 1.98
N ARG A 469 -15.60 -10.39 2.58
CA ARG A 469 -15.31 -11.12 3.84
C ARG A 469 -15.87 -12.54 3.85
N LEU A 470 -15.69 -13.28 2.76
CA LEU A 470 -16.17 -14.66 2.67
C LEU A 470 -15.50 -15.54 3.73
N PRO A 471 -16.15 -16.66 4.16
CA PRO A 471 -15.66 -17.49 5.26
C PRO A 471 -14.20 -17.91 5.10
N ARG A 472 -13.78 -18.31 3.89
CA ARG A 472 -12.40 -18.71 3.60
C ARG A 472 -11.39 -17.60 3.91
N ALA A 473 -11.63 -16.36 3.45
CA ALA A 473 -10.76 -15.23 3.72
C ALA A 473 -10.70 -14.88 5.21
N ARG A 474 -11.82 -15.02 5.93
CA ARG A 474 -11.89 -14.79 7.39
C ARG A 474 -11.09 -15.84 8.17
N HIS A 475 -11.20 -17.12 7.82
CA HIS A 475 -10.43 -18.19 8.46
C HIS A 475 -8.94 -18.07 8.20
N GLU A 476 -8.54 -17.78 6.96
CA GLU A 476 -7.14 -17.55 6.59
C GLU A 476 -6.56 -16.34 7.34
N ALA A 477 -7.32 -15.25 7.42
CA ALA A 477 -6.93 -14.05 8.16
C ALA A 477 -6.70 -14.35 9.64
N ALA A 478 -7.64 -15.03 10.30
CA ALA A 478 -7.55 -15.38 11.73
C ALA A 478 -6.36 -16.32 12.02
N ALA A 479 -6.09 -17.28 11.14
CA ALA A 479 -4.95 -18.18 11.28
C ALA A 479 -3.61 -17.41 11.20
N LEU A 480 -3.51 -16.45 10.26
CA LEU A 480 -2.32 -15.61 10.11
C LEU A 480 -2.15 -14.60 11.26
N ASP A 481 -3.24 -14.08 11.82
CA ASP A 481 -3.18 -13.22 13.01
C ASP A 481 -2.63 -14.00 14.20
N ALA A 482 -3.07 -15.23 14.40
CA ALA A 482 -2.56 -16.10 15.47
C ALA A 482 -1.07 -16.47 15.24
N GLU A 483 -0.64 -16.72 13.99
CA GLU A 483 0.77 -16.97 13.64
C GLU A 483 1.62 -15.71 13.87
N ALA A 484 1.13 -14.53 13.48
CA ALA A 484 1.82 -13.25 13.68
C ALA A 484 1.99 -12.91 15.17
N LEU A 485 0.98 -13.15 16.01
CA LEU A 485 1.08 -12.98 17.45
C LEU A 485 2.14 -13.89 18.08
N ARG A 486 2.24 -15.16 17.63
CA ARG A 486 3.28 -16.09 18.08
C ARG A 486 4.68 -15.60 17.70
N LEU A 487 4.85 -15.06 16.48
CA LEU A 487 6.14 -14.50 16.06
C LEU A 487 6.48 -13.20 16.80
N LEU A 488 5.49 -12.37 17.14
CA LEU A 488 5.71 -11.23 18.01
C LEU A 488 6.09 -11.65 19.43
N ALA A 489 5.55 -12.77 19.94
CA ALA A 489 5.96 -13.33 21.21
C ALA A 489 7.40 -13.86 21.17
N LEU A 490 7.83 -14.48 20.06
CA LEU A 490 9.19 -14.95 19.85
C LEU A 490 10.21 -13.80 19.95
N VAL A 491 9.86 -12.61 19.49
CA VAL A 491 10.71 -11.40 19.56
C VAL A 491 10.41 -10.50 20.78
N GLY A 492 9.62 -10.98 21.74
CA GLY A 492 9.31 -10.25 22.99
C GLY A 492 8.34 -9.07 22.84
N LEU A 493 7.61 -8.94 21.73
CA LEU A 493 6.76 -7.79 21.42
C LEU A 493 5.25 -8.11 21.37
N ALA A 494 4.81 -9.28 21.83
CA ALA A 494 3.39 -9.67 21.80
C ALA A 494 2.46 -8.71 22.56
N GLY A 495 2.92 -8.18 23.71
CA GLY A 495 2.14 -7.21 24.49
C GLY A 495 1.92 -5.86 23.80
N ARG A 496 2.68 -5.59 22.75
CA ARG A 496 2.62 -4.35 21.95
C ARG A 496 2.07 -4.57 20.54
N ALA A 497 1.45 -5.73 20.27
CA ALA A 497 1.00 -6.15 18.95
C ALA A 497 0.12 -5.12 18.21
N HIS A 498 -0.67 -4.34 18.95
CA HIS A 498 -1.58 -3.33 18.41
C HIS A 498 -1.00 -1.92 18.40
N GLU A 499 0.24 -1.72 18.84
CA GLU A 499 0.92 -0.43 18.72
C GLU A 499 1.40 -0.18 17.30
N HIS A 500 1.50 1.11 16.91
CA HIS A 500 2.02 1.48 15.59
C HIS A 500 3.54 1.30 15.53
N ALA A 501 4.01 0.77 14.40
CA ALA A 501 5.43 0.51 14.19
C ALA A 501 6.29 1.78 14.26
N ALA A 502 5.74 2.94 13.88
CA ALA A 502 6.43 4.22 13.96
C ALA A 502 6.81 4.66 15.40
N LEU A 503 6.12 4.13 16.42
CA LEU A 503 6.34 4.48 17.82
C LEU A 503 7.44 3.65 18.49
N LEU A 504 7.96 2.63 17.81
CA LEU A 504 8.99 1.76 18.36
C LEU A 504 10.40 2.37 18.26
N PRO A 505 11.26 2.13 19.26
CA PRO A 505 12.71 2.32 19.12
C PRO A 505 13.26 1.50 17.94
N HIS A 506 14.36 1.99 17.34
CA HIS A 506 14.92 1.41 16.12
C HIS A 506 15.29 -0.08 16.26
N GLY A 507 15.86 -0.50 17.39
CA GLY A 507 16.18 -1.90 17.68
C GLY A 507 14.93 -2.79 17.65
N GLN A 508 13.83 -2.34 18.29
CA GLN A 508 12.57 -3.09 18.28
C GLN A 508 11.90 -3.13 16.90
N GLN A 509 12.01 -2.06 16.09
CA GLN A 509 11.56 -2.09 14.71
C GLN A 509 12.26 -3.18 13.91
N ARG A 510 13.55 -3.43 14.16
CA ARG A 510 14.33 -4.48 13.53
C ARG A 510 13.83 -5.89 13.90
N LEU A 511 13.51 -6.11 15.17
CA LEU A 511 12.90 -7.37 15.63
C LEU A 511 11.54 -7.64 14.95
N VAL A 512 10.72 -6.61 14.80
CA VAL A 512 9.44 -6.71 14.03
C VAL A 512 9.70 -7.03 12.57
N GLU A 513 10.75 -6.46 11.96
CA GLU A 513 11.12 -6.77 10.56
C GLU A 513 11.56 -8.24 10.40
N ILE A 514 12.30 -8.80 11.36
CA ILE A 514 12.65 -10.21 11.39
C ILE A 514 11.38 -11.07 11.55
N ALA A 515 10.48 -10.74 12.49
CA ALA A 515 9.21 -11.43 12.67
C ALA A 515 8.34 -11.39 11.40
N ARG A 516 8.32 -10.24 10.69
CA ARG A 516 7.65 -10.09 9.38
C ARG A 516 8.27 -11.00 8.32
N ALA A 517 9.57 -11.16 8.29
CA ALA A 517 10.21 -12.08 7.35
C ALA A 517 9.89 -13.54 7.69
N LEU A 518 9.83 -13.89 8.97
CA LEU A 518 9.58 -15.27 9.45
C LEU A 518 8.16 -15.76 9.14
N ILE A 519 7.13 -14.91 9.19
CA ILE A 519 5.76 -15.34 8.84
C ILE A 519 5.67 -15.78 7.38
N GLY A 520 6.57 -15.30 6.51
CA GLY A 520 6.74 -15.78 5.14
C GLY A 520 7.20 -17.24 5.06
N ARG A 521 7.58 -17.88 6.18
CA ARG A 521 8.21 -19.22 6.28
C ARG A 521 9.40 -19.34 5.34
N PRO A 522 10.43 -18.48 5.50
CA PRO A 522 11.54 -18.43 4.58
C PRO A 522 12.36 -19.73 4.62
N LYS A 523 12.70 -20.24 3.44
CA LYS A 523 13.71 -21.29 3.28
C LYS A 523 15.12 -20.71 3.38
N LEU A 524 15.29 -19.45 2.91
CA LEU A 524 16.51 -18.66 3.00
C LEU A 524 16.16 -17.26 3.50
N LEU A 525 16.78 -16.84 4.59
CA LEU A 525 16.63 -15.51 5.18
C LEU A 525 17.94 -14.73 5.03
N LEU A 526 17.85 -13.59 4.33
CA LEU A 526 18.96 -12.65 4.14
C LEU A 526 18.84 -11.51 5.15
N LEU A 527 19.85 -11.33 5.97
CA LEU A 527 19.91 -10.31 7.02
C LEU A 527 21.01 -9.29 6.70
N ASP A 528 20.64 -8.02 6.58
CA ASP A 528 21.54 -6.92 6.25
C ASP A 528 21.80 -6.07 7.51
N GLU A 529 22.95 -6.27 8.15
CA GLU A 529 23.40 -5.64 9.40
C GLU A 529 22.34 -5.69 10.53
N PRO A 530 21.84 -6.89 10.92
CA PRO A 530 20.78 -7.00 11.92
C PRO A 530 21.18 -6.49 13.32
N ALA A 531 22.46 -6.38 13.63
CA ALA A 531 22.99 -5.92 14.92
C ALA A 531 23.20 -4.40 15.01
N ALA A 532 23.03 -3.65 13.91
CA ALA A 532 23.34 -2.21 13.93
C ALA A 532 22.45 -1.44 14.92
N GLY A 533 23.09 -0.70 15.85
CA GLY A 533 22.43 0.13 16.84
C GLY A 533 21.84 -0.63 18.05
N LEU A 534 22.20 -1.89 18.24
CA LEU A 534 21.84 -2.68 19.43
C LEU A 534 22.90 -2.53 20.54
N SER A 535 22.44 -2.58 21.78
CA SER A 535 23.30 -2.71 22.98
C SER A 535 23.85 -4.14 23.10
N MET A 536 24.88 -4.33 23.93
CA MET A 536 25.50 -5.67 24.13
C MET A 536 24.48 -6.73 24.59
N GLY A 537 23.56 -6.40 25.49
CA GLY A 537 22.51 -7.34 25.92
C GLY A 537 21.52 -7.70 24.80
N GLU A 538 21.18 -6.72 23.94
CA GLU A 538 20.32 -6.97 22.80
C GLU A 538 21.03 -7.79 21.69
N LEU A 539 22.37 -7.73 21.62
CA LEU A 539 23.17 -8.59 20.72
C LEU A 539 23.07 -10.07 21.10
N ASP A 540 23.13 -10.37 22.41
CA ASP A 540 22.97 -11.75 22.91
C ASP A 540 21.57 -12.29 22.59
N GLU A 541 20.53 -11.48 22.85
CA GLU A 541 19.13 -11.82 22.49
C GLU A 541 18.97 -12.05 20.99
N LEU A 542 19.60 -11.23 20.15
CA LEU A 542 19.60 -11.42 18.70
C LEU A 542 20.31 -12.72 18.30
N GLY A 543 21.45 -13.04 18.93
CA GLY A 543 22.18 -14.29 18.71
C GLY A 543 21.32 -15.52 19.03
N ASP A 544 20.58 -15.50 20.15
CA ASP A 544 19.66 -16.56 20.52
C ASP A 544 18.49 -16.69 19.55
N LEU A 545 17.96 -15.57 19.07
CA LEU A 545 16.93 -15.54 18.04
C LEU A 545 17.45 -16.18 16.73
N MET A 546 18.67 -15.85 16.29
CA MET A 546 19.26 -16.45 15.08
C MET A 546 19.47 -17.97 15.22
N ARG A 547 19.95 -18.44 16.39
CA ARG A 547 20.08 -19.87 16.70
C ARG A 547 18.70 -20.56 16.66
N THR A 548 17.67 -19.89 17.18
CA THR A 548 16.30 -20.41 17.17
C THR A 548 15.76 -20.53 15.74
N ILE A 549 15.94 -19.49 14.90
CA ILE A 549 15.53 -19.51 13.48
C ILE A 549 16.23 -20.64 12.71
N ARG A 550 17.53 -20.85 12.97
CA ARG A 550 18.26 -21.98 12.40
C ARG A 550 17.69 -23.32 12.83
N ARG A 551 17.34 -23.50 14.12
CA ARG A 551 16.70 -24.73 14.62
C ARG A 551 15.34 -25.00 13.98
N MET A 552 14.63 -23.98 13.54
CA MET A 552 13.41 -24.11 12.72
C MET A 552 13.70 -24.62 11.30
N GLY A 553 14.98 -24.77 10.90
CA GLY A 553 15.41 -25.29 9.62
C GLY A 553 15.70 -24.22 8.55
N THR A 554 15.48 -22.95 8.81
CA THR A 554 15.76 -21.85 7.86
C THR A 554 17.28 -21.70 7.66
N THR A 555 17.72 -21.56 6.40
CA THR A 555 19.09 -21.12 6.07
C THR A 555 19.20 -19.61 6.27
N LEU A 556 20.28 -19.16 6.92
CA LEU A 556 20.52 -17.73 7.18
C LEU A 556 21.81 -17.29 6.46
N ILE A 557 21.71 -16.17 5.78
CA ILE A 557 22.88 -15.41 5.31
C ILE A 557 22.81 -14.05 5.97
N MET A 558 23.87 -13.67 6.69
CA MET A 558 23.93 -12.39 7.37
C MET A 558 25.16 -11.59 6.94
N VAL A 559 24.95 -10.31 6.67
CA VAL A 559 26.04 -9.34 6.55
C VAL A 559 26.18 -8.66 7.90
N GLU A 560 27.36 -8.68 8.49
CA GLU A 560 27.62 -8.11 9.81
C GLU A 560 29.00 -7.50 9.95
N HIS A 561 29.12 -6.58 10.91
CA HIS A 561 30.38 -5.96 11.30
C HIS A 561 30.80 -6.32 12.74
N HIS A 562 29.87 -6.87 13.54
CA HIS A 562 30.14 -7.32 14.92
C HIS A 562 30.77 -8.72 14.90
N ILE A 563 32.13 -8.76 14.96
CA ILE A 563 32.90 -10.00 14.86
C ILE A 563 32.52 -10.99 15.98
N GLU A 564 32.32 -10.50 17.22
CA GLU A 564 31.97 -11.33 18.37
C GLU A 564 30.63 -12.07 18.15
N LEU A 565 29.59 -11.36 17.67
CA LEU A 565 28.32 -11.99 17.32
C LEU A 565 28.50 -13.03 16.25
N VAL A 566 29.21 -12.69 15.15
CA VAL A 566 29.48 -13.62 14.04
C VAL A 566 30.21 -14.88 14.53
N ALA A 567 31.25 -14.71 15.35
CA ALA A 567 32.02 -15.83 15.91
C ALA A 567 31.18 -16.75 16.79
N SER A 568 30.16 -16.19 17.49
CA SER A 568 29.31 -16.96 18.41
C SER A 568 28.22 -17.77 17.74
N ILE A 569 27.77 -17.40 16.51
CA ILE A 569 26.60 -18.01 15.88
C ILE A 569 26.82 -18.59 14.49
N ALA A 570 27.80 -18.08 13.72
CA ALA A 570 28.00 -18.50 12.33
C ALA A 570 28.62 -19.91 12.23
N ASN A 571 28.16 -20.69 11.25
CA ASN A 571 28.79 -21.96 10.90
C ASN A 571 29.96 -21.75 9.94
N THR A 572 29.79 -20.80 9.02
CA THR A 572 30.80 -20.45 8.00
C THR A 572 30.84 -18.93 7.85
N VAL A 573 32.04 -18.40 7.63
CA VAL A 573 32.28 -16.97 7.40
C VAL A 573 32.99 -16.80 6.08
N THR A 574 32.50 -15.91 5.22
CA THR A 574 33.17 -15.44 4.00
C THR A 574 33.56 -13.97 4.16
N VAL A 575 34.84 -13.68 3.96
CA VAL A 575 35.33 -12.29 3.95
C VAL A 575 35.39 -11.79 2.53
N LEU A 576 34.68 -10.69 2.26
CA LEU A 576 34.75 -9.96 1.01
C LEU A 576 35.67 -8.75 1.15
N ASP A 577 36.56 -8.58 0.20
CA ASP A 577 37.37 -7.37 0.03
C ASP A 577 37.45 -7.01 -1.46
N GLN A 578 37.25 -5.73 -1.77
CA GLN A 578 37.27 -5.18 -3.15
C GLN A 578 36.51 -6.03 -4.19
N GLY A 579 35.35 -6.57 -3.80
CA GLY A 579 34.48 -7.38 -4.67
C GLY A 579 34.92 -8.82 -4.86
N ARG A 580 35.95 -9.31 -4.16
CA ARG A 580 36.46 -10.70 -4.23
C ARG A 580 36.40 -11.38 -2.86
N ILE A 581 36.39 -12.72 -2.85
CA ILE A 581 36.52 -13.48 -1.62
C ILE A 581 38.00 -13.47 -1.19
N LEU A 582 38.25 -12.95 0.00
CA LEU A 582 39.58 -12.94 0.61
C LEU A 582 39.87 -14.21 1.41
N ALA A 583 38.87 -14.69 2.16
CA ALA A 583 38.94 -15.91 2.97
C ALA A 583 37.55 -16.51 3.18
N GLU A 584 37.48 -17.84 3.32
CA GLU A 584 36.25 -18.58 3.66
C GLU A 584 36.61 -19.76 4.58
N GLY A 585 35.80 -20.01 5.62
CA GLY A 585 36.02 -21.11 6.57
C GLY A 585 35.20 -20.97 7.84
N THR A 586 35.60 -21.69 8.90
CA THR A 586 35.02 -21.48 10.25
C THR A 586 35.40 -20.11 10.80
N PRO A 587 34.62 -19.55 11.73
CA PRO A 587 34.95 -18.26 12.33
C PRO A 587 36.40 -18.20 12.87
N GLU A 588 36.83 -19.27 13.56
CA GLU A 588 38.18 -19.33 14.14
C GLU A 588 39.28 -19.32 13.04
N GLN A 589 39.11 -20.05 11.96
CA GLN A 589 40.04 -20.07 10.83
C GLN A 589 40.14 -18.73 10.13
N VAL A 590 39.01 -18.08 9.91
CA VAL A 590 38.93 -16.83 9.16
C VAL A 590 39.48 -15.66 9.95
N PHE A 591 39.09 -15.52 11.22
CA PHE A 591 39.52 -14.39 12.05
C PHE A 591 40.97 -14.49 12.55
N SER A 592 41.57 -15.69 12.51
CA SER A 592 43.01 -15.88 12.77
C SER A 592 43.90 -15.64 11.54
N SER A 593 43.31 -15.48 10.34
CA SER A 593 44.06 -15.28 9.10
C SER A 593 44.73 -13.89 9.07
N ALA A 594 46.04 -13.86 8.81
CA ALA A 594 46.81 -12.62 8.70
C ALA A 594 46.27 -11.69 7.59
N ALA A 595 45.78 -12.25 6.47
CA ALA A 595 45.18 -11.50 5.37
C ALA A 595 43.90 -10.76 5.81
N VAL A 596 43.04 -11.42 6.61
CA VAL A 596 41.82 -10.83 7.15
C VAL A 596 42.14 -9.74 8.15
N VAL A 597 43.07 -9.98 9.09
CA VAL A 597 43.50 -8.98 10.07
C VAL A 597 44.03 -7.72 9.34
N HIS A 598 44.87 -7.91 8.31
CA HIS A 598 45.41 -6.81 7.52
C HIS A 598 44.29 -6.00 6.78
N ALA A 599 43.29 -6.66 6.24
CA ALA A 599 42.17 -5.99 5.56
C ALA A 599 41.33 -5.12 6.50
N TYR A 600 41.22 -5.49 7.78
CA TYR A 600 40.45 -4.73 8.78
C TYR A 600 41.29 -3.65 9.50
N THR A 601 42.58 -3.89 9.71
CA THR A 601 43.46 -2.93 10.42
C THR A 601 44.02 -1.85 9.51
N GLY A 602 43.83 -1.99 8.18
CA GLY A 602 44.38 -1.03 7.22
C GLY A 602 45.87 -0.93 7.35
N GLY A 603 46.61 -1.97 6.93
CA GLY A 603 48.07 -1.93 7.02
C GLY A 603 48.62 -0.64 6.43
N ALA A 604 49.32 0.14 7.23
CA ALA A 604 50.07 1.31 6.79
C ALA A 604 50.93 0.90 5.58
N ARG A 605 50.64 1.50 4.42
CA ARG A 605 51.57 1.53 3.29
C ARG A 605 52.68 2.50 3.57
#